data_672538094367b50e017e7a9f21730182
#
_entry.id   672538094367b50e017e7a9f21730182
#
_cell.length_a   1.000
_cell.length_b   1.000
_cell.length_c   1.000
_cell.angle_alpha   90.00
_cell.angle_beta   90.00
_cell.angle_gamma   90.00
#
_symmetry.space_group_name_H-M   'P 1'
#
loop_
_entity.id
_entity.type
_entity.pdbx_description
1 polymer ?
#
loop_
_entity_poly.entity_id
_entity_poly.type
_entity_poly.pdbx_seq_one_letter_code
_entity_poly.pdbx_strand_id
1 'polypeptide(L)'
;MDKLLCWNVQGANNQQKQGLIKQFISLQKVDFVGLLETRVKAPKLGNWYSNFFVGWRFSSNIAWHAGGKIVIAWNPLRFIVDIIRCTSQLMHLRIGTTNGIFDSYLTVIYASNSRNERRDLWRDVCELAPNGKWCLMGDFNDILSKEERIGHRVRSYPDDDFLNCVNQCHLEDVKFSGNFFTWSNKKHGDDRIYSKIDRILANQAWLNAYENAEATFLNEGLFDHSPGILTLYPHLNGGIKPFKYFRMWKSHSKYERSLEEIWNQPIGGSKMFQVVSRLKLFKGVLKDINKERYMDLQAATAKAKS
;
A
#
# COMPACT_ATOMS: atom_id res chain seq x y z
N MET A 1 -6.07 15.09 -11.00
CA MET A 1 -5.12 14.05 -10.60
C MET A 1 -4.93 14.19 -9.10
N ASP A 2 -5.42 13.23 -8.35
CA ASP A 2 -5.41 13.28 -6.89
C ASP A 2 -4.24 12.45 -6.36
N LYS A 3 -3.51 12.98 -5.37
CA LYS A 3 -2.32 12.36 -4.82
C LYS A 3 -2.44 12.20 -3.30
N LEU A 4 -2.13 10.99 -2.83
CA LEU A 4 -2.03 10.64 -1.42
C LEU A 4 -0.58 10.31 -1.09
N LEU A 5 -0.05 10.91 -0.02
CA LEU A 5 1.30 10.65 0.49
C LEU A 5 1.22 9.82 1.77
N CYS A 6 2.06 8.79 1.89
CA CYS A 6 2.40 8.19 3.17
C CYS A 6 3.91 8.18 3.35
N TRP A 7 4.38 8.62 4.52
CA TRP A 7 5.81 8.76 4.75
C TRP A 7 6.17 8.63 6.23
N ASN A 8 7.04 7.68 6.54
CA ASN A 8 7.69 7.62 7.85
C ASN A 8 8.78 8.69 7.90
N VAL A 9 8.59 9.70 8.75
CA VAL A 9 9.48 10.86 8.85
C VAL A 9 10.44 10.79 10.05
N GLN A 10 10.37 9.70 10.82
CA GLN A 10 11.23 9.45 11.98
C GLN A 10 11.46 10.69 12.84
N GLY A 11 10.34 11.29 13.28
CA GLY A 11 10.30 12.51 14.09
C GLY A 11 10.19 13.79 13.26
N ALA A 12 9.19 14.60 13.61
CA ALA A 12 8.89 15.89 12.99
C ALA A 12 8.98 17.06 13.98
N ASN A 13 9.78 16.92 15.06
CA ASN A 13 9.94 17.95 16.08
C ASN A 13 11.02 19.00 15.72
N ASN A 14 11.91 18.68 14.77
CA ASN A 14 12.98 19.57 14.34
C ASN A 14 12.46 20.49 13.21
N GLN A 15 12.67 21.81 13.35
CA GLN A 15 12.24 22.82 12.37
C GLN A 15 12.78 22.57 10.95
N GLN A 16 14.02 22.11 10.82
CA GLN A 16 14.61 21.79 9.51
C GLN A 16 13.85 20.65 8.83
N LYS A 17 13.59 19.55 9.56
CA LYS A 17 12.78 18.45 9.04
C LYS A 17 11.35 18.91 8.68
N GLN A 18 10.77 19.76 9.52
CA GLN A 18 9.46 20.36 9.25
C GLN A 18 9.44 21.14 7.94
N GLY A 19 10.44 21.99 7.72
CA GLY A 19 10.59 22.74 6.47
C GLY A 19 10.66 21.83 5.24
N LEU A 20 11.46 20.76 5.32
CA LEU A 20 11.61 19.79 4.23
C LEU A 20 10.32 19.03 3.93
N ILE A 21 9.61 18.56 4.97
CA ILE A 21 8.33 17.86 4.82
C ILE A 21 7.30 18.80 4.15
N LYS A 22 7.18 20.04 4.62
CA LYS A 22 6.26 21.04 4.07
C LYS A 22 6.58 21.37 2.61
N GLN A 23 7.85 21.59 2.31
CA GLN A 23 8.31 21.83 0.94
C GLN A 23 8.00 20.63 0.04
N PHE A 24 8.24 19.40 0.51
CA PHE A 24 7.94 18.18 -0.24
C PHE A 24 6.44 18.06 -0.55
N ILE A 25 5.57 18.24 0.45
CA ILE A 25 4.11 18.20 0.27
C ILE A 25 3.66 19.22 -0.81
N SER A 26 4.18 20.43 -0.74
CA SER A 26 3.87 21.50 -1.70
C SER A 26 4.36 21.17 -3.12
N LEU A 27 5.61 20.74 -3.26
CA LEU A 27 6.21 20.39 -4.56
C LEU A 27 5.49 19.21 -5.23
N GLN A 28 5.13 18.19 -4.46
CA GLN A 28 4.44 17.02 -4.99
C GLN A 28 2.94 17.27 -5.24
N LYS A 29 2.39 18.39 -4.76
CA LYS A 29 0.96 18.77 -4.89
C LYS A 29 0.06 17.64 -4.37
N VAL A 30 0.36 17.11 -3.19
CA VAL A 30 -0.46 16.10 -2.53
C VAL A 30 -1.57 16.79 -1.74
N ASP A 31 -2.75 16.17 -1.68
CA ASP A 31 -3.93 16.69 -0.99
C ASP A 31 -4.39 15.81 0.19
N PHE A 32 -3.78 14.64 0.37
CA PHE A 32 -3.90 13.79 1.55
C PHE A 32 -2.52 13.32 1.98
N VAL A 33 -2.27 13.35 3.29
CA VAL A 33 -0.97 13.00 3.88
C VAL A 33 -1.16 12.09 5.08
N GLY A 34 -0.45 10.98 5.11
CA GLY A 34 -0.22 10.13 6.28
C GLY A 34 1.24 10.24 6.71
N LEU A 35 1.53 10.97 7.78
CA LEU A 35 2.87 11.04 8.36
C LEU A 35 2.99 10.05 9.50
N LEU A 36 4.02 9.21 9.43
CA LEU A 36 4.27 8.15 10.38
C LEU A 36 5.46 8.50 11.26
N GLU A 37 5.47 7.97 12.47
CA GLU A 37 6.53 8.19 13.48
C GLU A 37 6.84 9.68 13.72
N THR A 38 5.80 10.52 13.72
CA THR A 38 5.99 11.98 13.86
C THR A 38 6.62 12.38 15.18
N ARG A 39 6.43 11.60 16.24
CA ARG A 39 6.92 11.86 17.62
C ARG A 39 6.47 13.22 18.18
N VAL A 40 5.41 13.79 17.64
CA VAL A 40 4.84 15.04 18.11
C VAL A 40 3.93 14.76 19.31
N LYS A 41 4.30 15.28 20.47
CA LYS A 41 3.51 15.11 21.70
C LYS A 41 2.20 15.91 21.65
N ALA A 42 1.15 15.41 22.32
CA ALA A 42 -0.18 16.00 22.34
C ALA A 42 -0.21 17.53 22.56
N PRO A 43 0.52 18.12 23.55
CA PRO A 43 0.49 19.57 23.78
C PRO A 43 1.04 20.41 22.62
N LYS A 44 1.88 19.80 21.75
CA LYS A 44 2.50 20.50 20.61
C LYS A 44 1.76 20.26 19.29
N LEU A 45 0.81 19.32 19.27
CA LEU A 45 0.15 18.88 18.03
C LEU A 45 -0.63 20.02 17.36
N GLY A 46 -1.36 20.82 18.12
CA GLY A 46 -2.13 21.96 17.60
C GLY A 46 -1.26 23.00 16.90
N ASN A 47 -0.18 23.45 17.56
CA ASN A 47 0.77 24.41 16.97
C ASN A 47 1.50 23.82 15.76
N TRP A 48 1.89 22.55 15.86
CA TRP A 48 2.53 21.85 14.75
C TRP A 48 1.61 21.80 13.53
N TYR A 49 0.33 21.42 13.73
CA TYR A 49 -0.67 21.38 12.68
C TYR A 49 -0.91 22.76 12.04
N SER A 50 -1.13 23.80 12.85
CA SER A 50 -1.40 25.14 12.33
C SER A 50 -0.28 25.70 11.44
N ASN A 51 0.96 25.29 11.71
CA ASN A 51 2.11 25.68 10.90
C ASN A 51 2.25 24.86 9.60
N PHE A 52 1.79 23.59 9.59
CA PHE A 52 1.96 22.67 8.46
C PHE A 52 0.81 22.71 7.47
N PHE A 53 -0.43 22.71 7.98
CA PHE A 53 -1.62 22.38 7.20
C PHE A 53 -2.68 23.47 7.28
N VAL A 54 -2.30 24.70 6.96
CA VAL A 54 -3.24 25.84 6.96
C VAL A 54 -4.44 25.54 6.05
N GLY A 55 -5.65 25.57 6.62
CA GLY A 55 -6.89 25.29 5.89
C GLY A 55 -7.21 23.83 5.64
N TRP A 56 -6.35 22.89 6.12
CA TRP A 56 -6.61 21.47 6.03
C TRP A 56 -7.36 20.96 7.27
N ARG A 57 -7.88 19.74 7.19
CA ARG A 57 -8.34 18.96 8.35
C ARG A 57 -7.26 17.95 8.72
N PHE A 58 -7.25 17.50 9.98
CA PHE A 58 -6.31 16.50 10.45
C PHE A 58 -6.90 15.61 11.53
N SER A 59 -6.26 14.45 11.74
CA SER A 59 -6.48 13.57 12.87
C SER A 59 -5.21 12.80 13.20
N SER A 60 -5.17 12.18 14.38
CA SER A 60 -4.02 11.37 14.79
C SER A 60 -4.44 10.24 15.73
N ASN A 61 -3.58 9.23 15.83
CA ASN A 61 -3.76 8.14 16.81
C ASN A 61 -3.15 8.42 18.18
N ILE A 62 -2.98 9.68 18.55
CA ILE A 62 -2.30 10.10 19.80
C ILE A 62 -3.03 9.61 21.05
N ALA A 63 -4.34 9.42 21.01
CA ALA A 63 -5.13 8.86 22.10
C ALA A 63 -4.81 7.39 22.39
N TRP A 64 -4.32 6.66 21.38
CA TRP A 64 -3.97 5.22 21.46
C TRP A 64 -2.46 4.99 21.62
N HIS A 65 -1.66 6.01 21.39
CA HIS A 65 -0.21 5.93 21.54
C HIS A 65 0.38 7.28 21.97
N ALA A 66 0.95 7.35 23.17
CA ALA A 66 1.46 8.56 23.79
C ALA A 66 2.48 9.37 22.97
N GLY A 67 3.09 8.77 21.97
CA GLY A 67 4.05 9.40 21.06
C GLY A 67 3.47 9.91 19.72
N GLY A 68 2.15 9.78 19.48
CA GLY A 68 1.52 10.23 18.22
C GLY A 68 2.22 9.65 16.99
N LYS A 69 2.05 8.34 16.74
CA LYS A 69 2.80 7.68 15.67
C LYS A 69 2.24 7.92 14.28
N ILE A 70 0.93 8.10 14.16
CA ILE A 70 0.24 8.35 12.89
C ILE A 70 -0.47 9.70 12.98
N VAL A 71 -0.19 10.57 12.04
CA VAL A 71 -0.94 11.81 11.80
C VAL A 71 -1.42 11.80 10.36
N ILE A 72 -2.72 11.96 10.16
CA ILE A 72 -3.30 12.17 8.85
C ILE A 72 -3.76 13.62 8.71
N ALA A 73 -3.58 14.18 7.51
CA ALA A 73 -4.11 15.49 7.18
C ALA A 73 -4.59 15.50 5.72
N TRP A 74 -5.65 16.27 5.43
CA TRP A 74 -6.21 16.34 4.10
C TRP A 74 -6.79 17.72 3.79
N ASN A 75 -6.72 18.08 2.53
CA ASN A 75 -7.37 19.26 2.00
C ASN A 75 -8.89 19.01 1.90
N PRO A 76 -9.74 19.67 2.70
CA PRO A 76 -11.19 19.42 2.69
C PRO A 76 -11.91 19.86 1.40
N LEU A 77 -11.25 20.66 0.56
CA LEU A 77 -11.77 21.01 -0.77
C LEU A 77 -11.58 19.88 -1.77
N ARG A 78 -10.72 18.90 -1.47
CA ARG A 78 -10.39 17.77 -2.35
C ARG A 78 -10.89 16.45 -1.84
N PHE A 79 -10.82 16.21 -0.51
CA PHE A 79 -11.15 14.94 0.11
C PHE A 79 -12.17 15.08 1.22
N ILE A 80 -13.09 14.12 1.28
CA ILE A 80 -13.99 13.83 2.39
C ILE A 80 -13.40 12.60 3.09
N VAL A 81 -13.18 12.69 4.40
CA VAL A 81 -12.55 11.62 5.18
C VAL A 81 -13.35 11.39 6.45
N ASP A 82 -13.78 10.14 6.66
CA ASP A 82 -14.43 9.66 7.86
C ASP A 82 -13.55 8.61 8.53
N ILE A 83 -13.25 8.79 9.82
CA ILE A 83 -12.43 7.86 10.60
C ILE A 83 -13.34 6.78 11.16
N ILE A 84 -13.11 5.53 10.77
CA ILE A 84 -13.92 4.38 11.18
C ILE A 84 -13.32 3.71 12.41
N ARG A 85 -12.01 3.46 12.40
CA ARG A 85 -11.29 2.84 13.51
C ARG A 85 -9.89 3.39 13.63
N CYS A 86 -9.41 3.49 14.87
CA CYS A 86 -8.07 3.94 15.18
C CYS A 86 -7.47 3.06 16.27
N THR A 87 -6.24 2.63 16.09
CA THR A 87 -5.45 1.87 17.06
C THR A 87 -4.06 2.46 17.21
N SER A 88 -3.21 1.85 18.02
CA SER A 88 -1.79 2.28 18.15
C SER A 88 -0.99 2.12 16.87
N GLN A 89 -1.42 1.26 15.92
CA GLN A 89 -0.67 0.88 14.73
C GLN A 89 -1.39 1.18 13.42
N LEU A 90 -2.67 1.54 13.43
CA LEU A 90 -3.44 1.85 12.23
C LEU A 90 -4.48 2.96 12.44
N MET A 91 -4.82 3.62 11.33
CA MET A 91 -6.03 4.43 11.19
C MET A 91 -6.79 3.97 9.96
N HIS A 92 -8.00 3.43 10.14
CA HIS A 92 -8.89 2.96 9.08
C HIS A 92 -9.95 4.01 8.78
N LEU A 93 -10.07 4.36 7.52
CA LEU A 93 -10.81 5.52 7.03
C LEU A 93 -11.75 5.11 5.89
N ARG A 94 -12.86 5.81 5.75
CA ARG A 94 -13.51 5.98 4.46
C ARG A 94 -13.02 7.29 3.86
N ILE A 95 -12.58 7.27 2.61
CA ILE A 95 -12.03 8.42 1.90
C ILE A 95 -12.63 8.52 0.51
N GLY A 96 -13.09 9.71 0.15
CA GLY A 96 -13.58 10.01 -1.19
C GLY A 96 -13.14 11.39 -1.65
N THR A 97 -13.09 11.59 -2.97
CA THR A 97 -12.89 12.93 -3.52
C THR A 97 -14.21 13.69 -3.58
N THR A 98 -14.15 15.00 -3.39
CA THR A 98 -15.35 15.88 -3.43
C THR A 98 -16.08 15.85 -4.77
N ASN A 99 -15.41 15.46 -5.86
CA ASN A 99 -16.01 15.28 -7.19
C ASN A 99 -16.57 13.86 -7.42
N GLY A 100 -16.51 12.96 -6.42
CA GLY A 100 -17.06 11.62 -6.49
C GLY A 100 -16.31 10.61 -7.37
N ILE A 101 -15.16 10.99 -7.96
CA ILE A 101 -14.37 10.10 -8.85
C ILE A 101 -13.68 8.99 -8.07
N PHE A 102 -13.25 9.28 -6.85
CA PHE A 102 -12.60 8.33 -5.96
C PHE A 102 -13.47 8.13 -4.71
N ASP A 103 -13.73 6.89 -4.34
CA ASP A 103 -14.39 6.47 -3.09
C ASP A 103 -13.86 5.09 -2.70
N SER A 104 -13.25 5.00 -1.51
CA SER A 104 -12.55 3.80 -1.06
C SER A 104 -12.44 3.76 0.45
N TYR A 105 -12.17 2.59 1.00
CA TYR A 105 -11.54 2.48 2.32
C TYR A 105 -10.03 2.67 2.18
N LEU A 106 -9.43 3.35 3.15
CA LEU A 106 -8.00 3.57 3.25
C LEU A 106 -7.55 3.22 4.67
N THR A 107 -6.51 2.40 4.80
CA THR A 107 -5.87 2.13 6.08
C THR A 107 -4.45 2.67 6.06
N VAL A 108 -4.16 3.64 6.92
CA VAL A 108 -2.80 4.14 7.15
C VAL A 108 -2.16 3.32 8.26
N ILE A 109 -1.00 2.72 8.00
CA ILE A 109 -0.33 1.76 8.88
C ILE A 109 1.04 2.30 9.32
N TYR A 110 1.30 2.18 10.62
CA TYR A 110 2.63 2.21 11.20
C TYR A 110 2.79 0.99 12.12
N ALA A 111 3.31 -0.08 11.58
CA ALA A 111 3.49 -1.33 12.29
C ALA A 111 4.61 -1.23 13.35
N SER A 112 4.44 -1.89 14.48
CA SER A 112 5.44 -1.92 15.55
C SER A 112 6.72 -2.62 15.09
N ASN A 113 7.87 -2.20 15.64
CA ASN A 113 9.13 -2.92 15.50
C ASN A 113 9.09 -4.29 16.19
N SER A 114 8.22 -4.47 17.20
CA SER A 114 8.01 -5.74 17.89
C SER A 114 7.13 -6.67 17.06
N ARG A 115 7.66 -7.85 16.73
CA ARG A 115 6.90 -8.90 16.01
C ARG A 115 5.63 -9.30 16.77
N ASN A 116 5.70 -9.41 18.09
CA ASN A 116 4.54 -9.79 18.90
C ASN A 116 3.42 -8.76 18.82
N GLU A 117 3.75 -7.46 18.87
CA GLU A 117 2.76 -6.40 18.74
C GLU A 117 2.18 -6.31 17.32
N ARG A 118 2.96 -6.68 16.28
CA ARG A 118 2.44 -6.73 14.91
C ARG A 118 1.38 -7.81 14.70
N ARG A 119 1.36 -8.88 15.49
CA ARG A 119 0.28 -9.90 15.42
C ARG A 119 -1.09 -9.31 15.69
N ASP A 120 -1.18 -8.37 16.64
CA ASP A 120 -2.44 -7.66 16.90
C ASP A 120 -2.83 -6.79 15.71
N LEU A 121 -1.86 -6.13 15.08
CA LEU A 121 -2.11 -5.37 13.84
C LEU A 121 -2.65 -6.25 12.72
N TRP A 122 -2.05 -7.41 12.46
CA TRP A 122 -2.50 -8.31 11.38
C TRP A 122 -3.91 -8.84 11.65
N ARG A 123 -4.24 -9.15 12.90
CA ARG A 123 -5.60 -9.50 13.30
C ARG A 123 -6.58 -8.35 13.05
N ASP A 124 -6.24 -7.13 13.50
CA ASP A 124 -7.05 -5.94 13.27
C ASP A 124 -7.29 -5.69 11.77
N VAL A 125 -6.27 -5.85 10.93
CA VAL A 125 -6.35 -5.70 9.47
C VAL A 125 -7.32 -6.72 8.87
N CYS A 126 -7.24 -8.00 9.28
CA CYS A 126 -8.14 -9.05 8.80
C CYS A 126 -9.59 -8.80 9.23
N GLU A 127 -9.82 -8.34 10.47
CA GLU A 127 -11.16 -7.99 10.98
C GLU A 127 -11.77 -6.78 10.26
N LEU A 128 -10.94 -5.82 9.86
CA LEU A 128 -11.37 -4.59 9.19
C LEU A 128 -11.58 -4.77 7.68
N ALA A 129 -11.15 -5.90 7.08
CA ALA A 129 -11.23 -6.12 5.65
C ALA A 129 -12.66 -5.88 5.12
N PRO A 130 -12.92 -4.79 4.37
CA PRO A 130 -14.25 -4.41 3.95
C PRO A 130 -14.67 -5.18 2.70
N ASN A 131 -15.98 -5.32 2.50
CA ASN A 131 -16.55 -5.84 1.26
C ASN A 131 -16.53 -4.81 0.10
N GLY A 132 -15.52 -3.95 0.03
CA GLY A 132 -15.43 -2.87 -0.92
C GLY A 132 -14.01 -2.56 -1.38
N LYS A 133 -13.86 -1.47 -2.11
CA LYS A 133 -12.56 -1.00 -2.56
C LYS A 133 -11.72 -0.59 -1.35
N TRP A 134 -10.57 -1.19 -1.20
CA TRP A 134 -9.70 -0.99 -0.05
C TRP A 134 -8.24 -0.90 -0.41
N CYS A 135 -7.58 0.14 0.10
CA CYS A 135 -6.15 0.38 -0.04
C CYS A 135 -5.52 0.54 1.35
N LEU A 136 -4.33 0.03 1.51
CA LEU A 136 -3.50 0.18 2.70
C LEU A 136 -2.21 0.87 2.29
N MET A 137 -1.73 1.81 3.09
CA MET A 137 -0.46 2.47 2.83
C MET A 137 0.27 2.77 4.14
N GLY A 138 1.59 2.57 4.14
CA GLY A 138 2.38 2.83 5.33
C GLY A 138 3.65 2.03 5.46
N ASP A 139 4.20 2.08 6.66
CA ASP A 139 5.34 1.30 7.11
C ASP A 139 4.83 0.03 7.81
N PHE A 140 5.01 -1.10 7.16
CA PHE A 140 4.60 -2.42 7.65
C PHE A 140 5.66 -3.07 8.57
N ASN A 141 6.86 -2.48 8.65
CA ASN A 141 8.01 -2.99 9.41
C ASN A 141 8.31 -4.48 9.16
N ASP A 142 7.85 -5.02 8.04
CA ASP A 142 8.03 -6.39 7.62
C ASP A 142 8.17 -6.53 6.09
N ILE A 143 8.62 -7.70 5.66
CA ILE A 143 8.86 -8.06 4.27
C ILE A 143 7.99 -9.25 3.87
N LEU A 144 7.63 -9.36 2.59
CA LEU A 144 6.85 -10.48 2.05
C LEU A 144 7.72 -11.56 1.41
N SER A 145 8.97 -11.24 1.07
CA SER A 145 9.93 -12.19 0.52
C SER A 145 11.35 -11.86 0.97
N LYS A 146 12.26 -12.83 0.88
CA LYS A 146 13.66 -12.68 1.30
C LYS A 146 14.39 -11.62 0.47
N GLU A 147 14.03 -11.47 -0.79
CA GLU A 147 14.64 -10.54 -1.75
C GLU A 147 14.35 -9.08 -1.40
N GLU A 148 13.35 -8.86 -0.55
CA GLU A 148 12.94 -7.52 -0.10
C GLU A 148 13.80 -6.95 1.04
N ARG A 149 14.79 -7.72 1.50
CA ARG A 149 15.79 -7.24 2.47
C ARG A 149 17.17 -7.76 2.12
N ILE A 150 18.10 -6.86 1.93
CA ILE A 150 19.49 -7.16 1.60
C ILE A 150 20.47 -6.50 2.57
N GLY A 151 21.62 -7.14 2.77
CA GLY A 151 22.72 -6.70 3.61
C GLY A 151 23.52 -7.89 4.14
N HIS A 152 24.81 -7.73 4.38
CA HIS A 152 25.70 -8.81 4.82
C HIS A 152 25.27 -9.51 6.13
N ARG A 153 24.59 -8.78 7.01
CA ARG A 153 24.18 -9.28 8.35
C ARG A 153 22.69 -9.59 8.45
N VAL A 154 22.00 -9.68 7.33
CA VAL A 154 20.57 -9.99 7.32
C VAL A 154 20.36 -11.47 7.64
N ARG A 155 19.71 -11.76 8.78
CA ARG A 155 19.29 -13.11 9.19
C ARG A 155 17.76 -13.23 9.30
N SER A 156 17.00 -12.18 8.98
CA SER A 156 15.56 -12.15 9.15
C SER A 156 14.85 -12.78 7.95
N TYR A 157 13.88 -13.64 8.25
CA TYR A 157 12.93 -14.19 7.28
C TYR A 157 11.64 -13.38 7.31
N PRO A 158 10.84 -13.41 6.21
CA PRO A 158 9.49 -12.87 6.21
C PRO A 158 8.68 -13.41 7.41
N ASP A 159 7.80 -12.59 7.95
CA ASP A 159 6.88 -13.02 8.99
C ASP A 159 5.68 -13.72 8.34
N ASP A 160 5.46 -14.99 8.70
CA ASP A 160 4.32 -15.76 8.19
C ASP A 160 2.98 -15.09 8.55
N ASP A 161 2.90 -14.41 9.70
CA ASP A 161 1.68 -13.71 10.12
C ASP A 161 1.33 -12.57 9.17
N PHE A 162 2.33 -11.81 8.69
CA PHE A 162 2.11 -10.76 7.68
C PHE A 162 1.72 -11.34 6.32
N LEU A 163 2.44 -12.37 5.87
CA LEU A 163 2.13 -13.04 4.61
C LEU A 163 0.72 -13.64 4.62
N ASN A 164 0.33 -14.28 5.72
CA ASN A 164 -1.01 -14.84 5.90
C ASN A 164 -2.09 -13.75 5.88
N CYS A 165 -1.86 -12.61 6.55
CA CYS A 165 -2.78 -11.48 6.52
C CYS A 165 -2.97 -10.93 5.10
N VAL A 166 -1.88 -10.73 4.35
CA VAL A 166 -1.92 -10.27 2.95
C VAL A 166 -2.69 -11.24 2.06
N ASN A 167 -2.47 -12.54 2.23
CA ASN A 167 -3.16 -13.59 1.47
C ASN A 167 -4.65 -13.67 1.85
N GLN A 168 -4.98 -13.64 3.14
CA GLN A 168 -6.36 -13.71 3.64
C GLN A 168 -7.19 -12.53 3.18
N CYS A 169 -6.61 -11.33 3.19
CA CYS A 169 -7.27 -10.10 2.75
C CYS A 169 -7.21 -9.89 1.23
N HIS A 170 -6.60 -10.81 0.47
CA HIS A 170 -6.40 -10.70 -0.98
C HIS A 170 -5.75 -9.38 -1.39
N LEU A 171 -4.71 -8.97 -0.65
CA LEU A 171 -3.98 -7.73 -0.88
C LEU A 171 -2.81 -7.96 -1.85
N GLU A 172 -2.56 -7.00 -2.70
CA GLU A 172 -1.42 -6.98 -3.61
C GLU A 172 -0.79 -5.59 -3.65
N ASP A 173 0.52 -5.52 -3.96
CA ASP A 173 1.17 -4.24 -4.21
C ASP A 173 0.46 -3.52 -5.37
N VAL A 174 0.06 -2.27 -5.15
CA VAL A 174 -0.33 -1.38 -6.26
C VAL A 174 0.86 -1.24 -7.20
N LYS A 175 0.61 -1.16 -8.51
CA LYS A 175 1.69 -0.95 -9.48
C LYS A 175 2.58 0.19 -9.00
N PHE A 176 3.88 -0.09 -8.85
CA PHE A 176 4.80 0.90 -8.29
C PHE A 176 6.00 1.17 -9.18
N SER A 177 6.60 2.34 -8.98
CA SER A 177 7.82 2.83 -9.60
C SER A 177 8.72 3.52 -8.57
N GLY A 178 9.93 3.88 -8.96
CA GLY A 178 10.91 4.49 -8.07
C GLY A 178 11.70 3.47 -7.27
N ASN A 179 12.01 3.77 -6.01
CA ASN A 179 12.85 2.93 -5.17
C ASN A 179 12.18 1.60 -4.83
N PHE A 180 12.87 0.48 -5.11
CA PHE A 180 12.41 -0.85 -4.68
C PHE A 180 12.57 -1.03 -3.16
N PHE A 181 13.76 -0.70 -2.63
CA PHE A 181 13.99 -0.67 -1.19
C PHE A 181 13.56 0.69 -0.66
N THR A 182 12.62 0.68 0.27
CA THR A 182 12.00 1.89 0.79
C THR A 182 12.63 2.39 2.09
N TRP A 183 13.47 1.58 2.71
CA TRP A 183 14.17 1.90 3.94
C TRP A 183 15.62 1.44 3.94
N SER A 184 16.46 2.20 4.64
CA SER A 184 17.83 1.77 4.94
C SER A 184 18.25 2.24 6.33
N ASN A 185 19.11 1.44 6.99
CA ASN A 185 19.64 1.78 8.30
C ASN A 185 20.73 2.89 8.27
N LYS A 186 20.98 3.50 7.13
CA LYS A 186 21.96 4.57 6.87
C LYS A 186 23.41 4.28 7.36
N LYS A 187 23.74 3.04 7.69
CA LYS A 187 25.11 2.63 8.00
C LYS A 187 25.97 2.55 6.73
N HIS A 188 27.29 2.41 6.89
CA HIS A 188 28.23 2.30 5.78
C HIS A 188 28.79 0.88 5.64
N GLY A 189 29.28 0.54 4.44
CA GLY A 189 29.92 -0.74 4.15
C GLY A 189 29.02 -1.94 4.45
N ASP A 190 29.62 -2.99 4.99
CA ASP A 190 28.99 -4.29 5.23
C ASP A 190 27.86 -4.27 6.28
N ASP A 191 27.77 -3.20 7.09
CA ASP A 191 26.68 -3.01 8.05
C ASP A 191 25.41 -2.41 7.44
N ARG A 192 25.43 -2.05 6.14
CA ARG A 192 24.31 -1.45 5.46
C ARG A 192 23.22 -2.47 5.18
N ILE A 193 21.99 -2.10 5.52
CA ILE A 193 20.80 -2.91 5.27
C ILE A 193 19.79 -2.05 4.50
N TYR A 194 19.21 -2.65 3.48
CA TYR A 194 18.07 -2.09 2.74
C TYR A 194 16.87 -3.01 2.87
N SER A 195 15.67 -2.45 2.97
CA SER A 195 14.42 -3.22 3.08
C SER A 195 13.27 -2.54 2.37
N LYS A 196 12.36 -3.33 1.81
CA LYS A 196 11.06 -2.89 1.29
C LYS A 196 10.01 -3.09 2.37
N ILE A 197 9.90 -2.15 3.30
CA ILE A 197 8.97 -2.20 4.43
C ILE A 197 7.83 -1.17 4.34
N ASP A 198 8.02 -0.11 3.56
CA ASP A 198 6.94 0.79 3.20
C ASP A 198 6.23 0.26 1.96
N ARG A 199 4.89 0.19 1.99
CA ARG A 199 4.09 -0.38 0.92
C ARG A 199 2.81 0.38 0.69
N ILE A 200 2.28 0.22 -0.52
CA ILE A 200 0.90 0.57 -0.88
C ILE A 200 0.27 -0.70 -1.43
N LEU A 201 -0.60 -1.31 -0.63
CA LEU A 201 -1.32 -2.53 -0.95
C LEU A 201 -2.79 -2.22 -1.24
N ALA A 202 -3.43 -3.01 -2.08
CA ALA A 202 -4.85 -2.88 -2.32
C ALA A 202 -5.50 -4.23 -2.62
N ASN A 203 -6.80 -4.33 -2.34
CA ASN A 203 -7.57 -5.52 -2.69
C ASN A 203 -8.00 -5.49 -4.17
N GLN A 204 -8.47 -6.64 -4.66
CA GLN A 204 -8.88 -6.80 -6.06
C GLN A 204 -9.94 -5.79 -6.50
N ALA A 205 -10.92 -5.49 -5.64
CA ALA A 205 -11.98 -4.54 -5.95
C ALA A 205 -11.42 -3.13 -6.22
N TRP A 206 -10.40 -2.72 -5.44
CA TRP A 206 -9.72 -1.45 -5.61
C TRP A 206 -8.87 -1.43 -6.88
N LEU A 207 -8.07 -2.48 -7.10
CA LEU A 207 -7.18 -2.59 -8.26
C LEU A 207 -7.94 -2.60 -9.59
N ASN A 208 -9.14 -3.17 -9.61
CA ASN A 208 -10.03 -3.14 -10.77
C ASN A 208 -10.67 -1.77 -10.99
N ALA A 209 -11.05 -1.08 -9.89
CA ALA A 209 -11.69 0.22 -9.98
C ALA A 209 -10.71 1.34 -10.38
N TYR A 210 -9.45 1.23 -9.96
CA TYR A 210 -8.42 2.27 -10.17
C TYR A 210 -7.20 1.71 -10.93
N GLU A 211 -7.44 1.12 -12.09
CA GLU A 211 -6.44 0.42 -12.91
C GLU A 211 -5.23 1.28 -13.30
N ASN A 212 -5.43 2.59 -13.42
CA ASN A 212 -4.39 3.54 -13.79
C ASN A 212 -3.66 4.14 -12.58
N ALA A 213 -4.05 3.75 -11.35
CA ALA A 213 -3.36 4.23 -10.17
C ALA A 213 -1.93 3.68 -10.12
N GLU A 214 -1.02 4.51 -9.62
CA GLU A 214 0.39 4.15 -9.50
C GLU A 214 0.95 4.64 -8.16
N ALA A 215 1.69 3.76 -7.49
CA ALA A 215 2.50 4.09 -6.33
C ALA A 215 3.90 4.51 -6.80
N THR A 216 4.44 5.62 -6.29
CA THR A 216 5.81 6.03 -6.57
C THR A 216 6.56 6.20 -5.26
N PHE A 217 7.64 5.42 -5.08
CA PHE A 217 8.53 5.58 -3.94
C PHE A 217 9.71 6.46 -4.35
N LEU A 218 9.73 7.68 -3.82
CA LEU A 218 10.75 8.68 -4.17
C LEU A 218 11.98 8.53 -3.28
N ASN A 219 13.05 9.23 -3.65
CA ASN A 219 14.30 9.20 -2.89
C ASN A 219 14.07 9.76 -1.48
N GLU A 220 14.60 9.04 -0.49
CA GLU A 220 14.46 9.35 0.93
C GLU A 220 15.19 10.63 1.37
N GLY A 221 16.19 11.09 0.61
CA GLY A 221 16.99 12.26 0.94
C GLY A 221 17.68 12.15 2.30
N LEU A 222 17.37 13.08 3.21
CA LEU A 222 17.90 13.07 4.58
C LEU A 222 17.17 12.13 5.55
N PHE A 223 16.09 11.49 5.11
CA PHE A 223 15.33 10.54 5.91
C PHE A 223 15.86 9.12 5.66
N ASP A 224 15.44 8.17 6.46
CA ASP A 224 15.78 6.75 6.30
C ASP A 224 14.69 5.96 5.56
N HIS A 225 13.49 6.52 5.40
CA HIS A 225 12.39 5.98 4.61
C HIS A 225 12.10 6.81 3.36
N SER A 226 11.77 6.12 2.29
CA SER A 226 11.28 6.71 1.03
C SER A 226 9.83 7.19 1.17
N PRO A 227 9.49 8.42 0.76
CA PRO A 227 8.10 8.83 0.67
C PRO A 227 7.35 8.05 -0.41
N GLY A 228 6.22 7.47 -0.05
CA GLY A 228 5.32 6.74 -0.95
C GLY A 228 4.15 7.61 -1.39
N ILE A 229 4.03 7.88 -2.68
CA ILE A 229 2.93 8.66 -3.26
C ILE A 229 2.04 7.75 -4.09
N LEU A 230 0.77 7.67 -3.72
CA LEU A 230 -0.28 7.07 -4.53
C LEU A 230 -0.89 8.15 -5.41
N THR A 231 -0.78 7.97 -6.72
CA THR A 231 -1.37 8.86 -7.72
C THR A 231 -2.59 8.19 -8.33
N LEU A 232 -3.73 8.87 -8.24
CA LEU A 232 -4.98 8.46 -8.87
C LEU A 232 -5.12 9.18 -10.21
N TYR A 233 -4.95 8.44 -11.30
CA TYR A 233 -5.17 8.99 -12.63
C TYR A 233 -6.64 8.83 -13.02
N PRO A 234 -7.27 9.85 -13.63
CA PRO A 234 -8.61 9.71 -14.15
C PRO A 234 -8.66 8.62 -15.21
N HIS A 235 -9.79 7.92 -15.29
CA HIS A 235 -10.02 6.99 -16.41
C HIS A 235 -9.90 7.74 -17.73
N LEU A 236 -8.92 7.39 -18.53
CA LEU A 236 -8.86 7.82 -19.92
C LEU A 236 -9.85 6.93 -20.69
N ASN A 237 -11.01 7.47 -21.01
CA ASN A 237 -11.98 6.76 -21.86
C ASN A 237 -11.33 6.48 -23.22
N GLY A 238 -11.10 5.20 -23.54
CA GLY A 238 -10.70 4.77 -24.87
C GLY A 238 -9.43 3.95 -25.04
N GLY A 239 -8.70 3.58 -23.98
CA GLY A 239 -7.52 2.71 -24.08
C GLY A 239 -7.83 1.23 -23.86
N ILE A 240 -7.08 0.33 -24.54
CA ILE A 240 -7.10 -1.11 -24.24
C ILE A 240 -6.53 -1.30 -22.84
N LYS A 241 -7.36 -1.81 -21.91
CA LYS A 241 -6.94 -2.08 -20.54
C LYS A 241 -5.76 -3.08 -20.52
N PRO A 242 -4.60 -2.75 -19.91
CA PRO A 242 -3.51 -3.69 -19.78
C PRO A 242 -3.94 -4.88 -18.93
N PHE A 243 -3.48 -6.05 -19.28
CA PHE A 243 -3.73 -7.24 -18.49
C PHE A 243 -2.92 -7.18 -17.19
N LYS A 244 -3.60 -7.34 -16.06
CA LYS A 244 -2.97 -7.45 -14.73
C LYS A 244 -2.96 -8.91 -14.30
N TYR A 245 -1.81 -9.37 -13.80
CA TYR A 245 -1.66 -10.68 -13.16
C TYR A 245 -1.86 -10.52 -11.65
N PHE A 246 -2.66 -11.39 -11.04
CA PHE A 246 -2.90 -11.39 -9.60
C PHE A 246 -2.32 -12.64 -8.95
N ARG A 247 -1.53 -12.45 -7.87
CA ARG A 247 -0.84 -13.54 -7.17
C ARG A 247 -1.80 -14.61 -6.62
N MET A 248 -2.99 -14.20 -6.21
CA MET A 248 -4.01 -15.10 -5.67
C MET A 248 -4.43 -16.21 -6.64
N TRP A 249 -4.26 -16.01 -7.96
CA TRP A 249 -4.58 -17.05 -8.94
C TRP A 249 -3.72 -18.29 -8.81
N LYS A 250 -2.51 -18.18 -8.21
CA LYS A 250 -1.63 -19.32 -7.95
C LYS A 250 -2.24 -20.35 -6.99
N SER A 251 -3.12 -19.94 -6.09
CA SER A 251 -3.81 -20.83 -5.14
C SER A 251 -5.00 -21.59 -5.77
N HIS A 252 -5.33 -21.31 -7.03
CA HIS A 252 -6.41 -21.99 -7.72
C HIS A 252 -5.96 -23.36 -8.26
N SER A 253 -6.76 -24.41 -8.02
CA SER A 253 -6.42 -25.80 -8.38
C SER A 253 -6.10 -26.03 -9.87
N LYS A 254 -6.65 -25.19 -10.76
CA LYS A 254 -6.39 -25.26 -12.21
C LYS A 254 -5.09 -24.55 -12.63
N TYR A 255 -4.48 -23.73 -11.76
CA TYR A 255 -3.39 -22.83 -12.17
C TYR A 255 -2.15 -23.57 -12.65
N GLU A 256 -1.57 -24.41 -11.81
CA GLU A 256 -0.32 -25.11 -12.13
C GLU A 256 -0.50 -26.07 -13.30
N ARG A 257 -1.57 -26.86 -13.29
CA ARG A 257 -1.88 -27.78 -14.39
C ARG A 257 -2.00 -27.03 -15.74
N SER A 258 -2.76 -25.96 -15.80
CA SER A 258 -2.92 -25.19 -17.03
C SER A 258 -1.64 -24.49 -17.47
N LEU A 259 -0.80 -24.06 -16.51
CA LEU A 259 0.51 -23.51 -16.81
C LEU A 259 1.41 -24.54 -17.48
N GLU A 260 1.51 -25.75 -16.93
CA GLU A 260 2.30 -26.85 -17.49
C GLU A 260 1.79 -27.27 -18.86
N GLU A 261 0.49 -27.46 -19.01
CA GLU A 261 -0.14 -27.83 -20.30
C GLU A 261 0.18 -26.82 -21.40
N ILE A 262 0.11 -25.49 -21.11
CA ILE A 262 0.41 -24.44 -22.08
C ILE A 262 1.90 -24.34 -22.34
N TRP A 263 2.75 -24.48 -21.30
CA TRP A 263 4.20 -24.32 -21.45
C TRP A 263 4.82 -25.44 -22.29
N ASN A 264 4.23 -26.64 -22.25
CA ASN A 264 4.67 -27.80 -23.01
C ASN A 264 4.09 -27.86 -24.44
N GLN A 265 3.21 -26.92 -24.85
CA GLN A 265 2.68 -26.90 -26.21
C GLN A 265 3.80 -26.61 -27.23
N PRO A 266 3.88 -27.37 -28.33
CA PRO A 266 4.80 -27.10 -29.41
C PRO A 266 4.35 -25.84 -30.18
N ILE A 267 5.07 -24.75 -30.01
CA ILE A 267 4.82 -23.49 -30.74
C ILE A 267 6.04 -23.21 -31.62
N GLY A 268 5.85 -23.08 -32.91
CA GLY A 268 6.90 -22.72 -33.86
C GLY A 268 7.32 -21.24 -33.75
N GLY A 269 8.47 -20.92 -34.34
CA GLY A 269 8.99 -19.54 -34.41
C GLY A 269 10.13 -19.23 -33.43
N SER A 270 10.51 -17.96 -33.34
CA SER A 270 11.61 -17.54 -32.46
C SER A 270 11.26 -17.77 -30.98
N LYS A 271 12.27 -17.91 -30.12
CA LYS A 271 12.08 -18.12 -28.67
C LYS A 271 11.18 -17.05 -28.03
N MET A 272 11.36 -15.79 -28.42
CA MET A 272 10.54 -14.69 -27.94
C MET A 272 9.07 -14.83 -28.39
N PHE A 273 8.84 -15.21 -29.65
CA PHE A 273 7.49 -15.46 -30.17
C PHE A 273 6.80 -16.62 -29.44
N GLN A 274 7.52 -17.70 -29.15
CA GLN A 274 7.01 -18.83 -28.38
C GLN A 274 6.57 -18.41 -26.97
N VAL A 275 7.41 -17.62 -26.26
CA VAL A 275 7.08 -17.11 -24.92
C VAL A 275 5.83 -16.22 -24.96
N VAL A 276 5.81 -15.24 -25.85
CA VAL A 276 4.66 -14.31 -25.98
C VAL A 276 3.37 -15.05 -26.32
N SER A 277 3.44 -16.07 -27.17
CA SER A 277 2.27 -16.88 -27.56
C SER A 277 1.76 -17.70 -26.39
N ARG A 278 2.63 -18.35 -25.61
CA ARG A 278 2.24 -19.08 -24.38
C ARG A 278 1.61 -18.15 -23.36
N LEU A 279 2.20 -16.97 -23.13
CA LEU A 279 1.64 -15.96 -22.22
C LEU A 279 0.24 -15.48 -22.67
N LYS A 280 0.01 -15.34 -23.98
CA LYS A 280 -1.31 -15.00 -24.52
C LYS A 280 -2.35 -16.09 -24.25
N LEU A 281 -1.98 -17.36 -24.41
CA LEU A 281 -2.85 -18.50 -24.11
C LEU A 281 -3.14 -18.56 -22.61
N PHE A 282 -2.11 -18.45 -21.77
CA PHE A 282 -2.27 -18.48 -20.33
C PHE A 282 -3.11 -17.32 -19.78
N LYS A 283 -3.01 -16.15 -20.39
CA LYS A 283 -3.90 -15.01 -20.09
C LYS A 283 -5.39 -15.35 -20.19
N GLY A 284 -5.77 -16.18 -21.16
CA GLY A 284 -7.15 -16.69 -21.31
C GLY A 284 -7.57 -17.46 -20.07
N VAL A 285 -6.77 -18.46 -19.68
CA VAL A 285 -7.01 -19.30 -18.49
C VAL A 285 -7.11 -18.46 -17.21
N LEU A 286 -6.22 -17.50 -17.05
CA LEU A 286 -6.23 -16.61 -15.87
C LEU A 286 -7.51 -15.77 -15.78
N LYS A 287 -8.05 -15.33 -16.93
CA LYS A 287 -9.35 -14.64 -16.98
C LYS A 287 -10.50 -15.55 -16.54
N ASP A 288 -10.46 -16.82 -16.94
CA ASP A 288 -11.48 -17.79 -16.57
C ASP A 288 -11.40 -18.15 -15.08
N ILE A 289 -10.20 -18.35 -14.53
CA ILE A 289 -9.95 -18.51 -13.09
C ILE A 289 -10.51 -17.32 -12.31
N ASN A 290 -10.23 -16.10 -12.78
CA ASN A 290 -10.75 -14.89 -12.13
C ASN A 290 -12.27 -14.85 -12.13
N LYS A 291 -12.90 -15.23 -13.22
CA LYS A 291 -14.36 -15.26 -13.38
C LYS A 291 -15.01 -16.32 -12.49
N GLU A 292 -14.43 -17.52 -12.42
CA GLU A 292 -14.98 -18.66 -11.68
C GLU A 292 -14.97 -18.44 -10.15
N ARG A 293 -13.94 -17.86 -9.60
CA ARG A 293 -13.73 -17.82 -8.13
C ARG A 293 -13.72 -16.44 -7.50
N TYR A 294 -13.36 -15.43 -8.25
CA TYR A 294 -13.07 -14.11 -7.67
C TYR A 294 -14.03 -12.99 -8.08
N MET A 295 -14.83 -13.15 -9.14
CA MET A 295 -15.87 -12.19 -9.49
C MET A 295 -17.13 -12.33 -8.63
N ASP A 296 -17.44 -13.53 -8.12
CA ASP A 296 -18.66 -13.82 -7.34
C ASP A 296 -18.47 -13.70 -5.80
N LEU A 297 -17.28 -13.36 -5.33
CA LEU A 297 -17.03 -13.17 -3.89
C LEU A 297 -17.96 -12.11 -3.28
N GLN A 298 -18.30 -11.06 -4.01
CA GLN A 298 -19.26 -10.04 -3.57
C GLN A 298 -20.67 -10.60 -3.47
N ALA A 299 -21.10 -11.43 -4.43
CA ALA A 299 -22.41 -12.06 -4.43
C ALA A 299 -22.51 -13.18 -3.37
N ALA A 300 -21.43 -13.98 -3.19
CA ALA A 300 -21.38 -15.04 -2.18
C ALA A 300 -21.38 -14.46 -0.74
N THR A 301 -20.68 -13.36 -0.50
CA THR A 301 -20.64 -12.72 0.82
C THR A 301 -21.98 -12.03 1.16
N ALA A 302 -22.67 -11.49 0.16
CA ALA A 302 -24.02 -10.93 0.35
C ALA A 302 -25.04 -12.04 0.69
N LYS A 303 -24.93 -13.23 0.05
CA LYS A 303 -25.79 -14.39 0.35
C LYS A 303 -25.50 -15.05 1.70
N ALA A 304 -24.28 -14.99 2.21
CA ALA A 304 -23.93 -15.55 3.51
C ALA A 304 -24.36 -14.66 4.69
N LYS A 305 -24.75 -13.41 4.44
CA LYS A 305 -25.23 -12.44 5.45
C LYS A 305 -26.74 -12.25 5.43
N SER A 306 -27.47 -12.87 4.50
CA SER A 306 -28.93 -12.98 4.48
C SER A 306 -29.39 -14.30 5.12
#